data_3efb63dd71ed1b7dda65c4b6e1eabad1
#
_entry.id   3efb63dd71ed1b7dda65c4b6e1eabad1
#
_cell.length_a   1.000
_cell.length_b   1.000
_cell.length_c   1.000
_cell.angle_alpha   90.00
_cell.angle_beta   90.00
_cell.angle_gamma   90.00
#
_symmetry.space_group_name_H-M   'P 1'
#
loop_
_entity.id
_entity.type
_entity.pdbx_description
1 polymer ?
#
loop_
_entity_poly.entity_id
_entity_poly.type
_entity_poly.pdbx_seq_one_letter_code
_entity_poly.pdbx_strand_id
1 'polypeptide(L)'
;TTRLVGSEMCIRDSIHRVLYALSSGTSHSAQFALAAMFKAAADGTFDFVSQVKEYGRRAEKLKKIFTDHGFTIVYDHDLDQPIADGFYFTIGYPGMTGGQLMEELVYYGVSAISLSTTGSNQQGLRACTSFIKDHQYDLLDERLRLFEENHQA
;
A
#
# COMPACT_ATOMS: atom_id res chain seq x y z
N THR A 1 -12.65 15.38 -16.10
CA THR A 1 -13.72 14.54 -16.70
C THR A 1 -13.20 13.70 -17.87
N THR A 2 -12.35 14.24 -18.74
CA THR A 2 -11.78 13.51 -19.88
C THR A 2 -10.80 12.38 -19.48
N ARG A 3 -10.15 12.48 -18.35
CA ARG A 3 -9.27 11.42 -17.82
C ARG A 3 -10.03 10.19 -17.30
N LEU A 4 -11.18 10.41 -16.66
CA LEU A 4 -12.07 9.34 -16.23
C LEU A 4 -12.67 8.59 -17.43
N VAL A 5 -13.12 9.31 -18.45
CA VAL A 5 -13.69 8.72 -19.68
C VAL A 5 -12.67 7.83 -20.41
N GLY A 6 -11.39 8.23 -20.46
CA GLY A 6 -10.33 7.40 -21.05
C GLY A 6 -10.08 6.11 -20.28
N SER A 7 -10.07 6.15 -18.94
CA SER A 7 -9.88 4.96 -18.11
C SER A 7 -11.09 4.01 -18.15
N GLU A 8 -12.30 4.53 -18.19
CA GLU A 8 -13.53 3.71 -18.38
C GLU A 8 -13.54 2.97 -19.71
N MET A 9 -13.11 3.61 -20.79
CA MET A 9 -13.01 2.94 -22.10
C MET A 9 -12.00 1.79 -22.06
N CYS A 10 -10.82 2.00 -21.47
CA CYS A 10 -9.80 0.93 -21.32
C CYS A 10 -10.30 -0.20 -20.45
N ILE A 11 -10.95 0.09 -19.33
CA ILE A 11 -11.53 -0.92 -18.43
C ILE A 11 -12.64 -1.68 -19.16
N ARG A 12 -13.54 -0.99 -19.85
CA ARG A 12 -14.64 -1.60 -20.60
C ARG A 12 -14.13 -2.52 -21.71
N ASP A 13 -13.14 -2.08 -22.49
CA ASP A 13 -12.55 -2.88 -23.57
C ASP A 13 -11.85 -4.13 -23.03
N SER A 14 -11.10 -4.01 -21.95
CA SER A 14 -10.43 -5.15 -21.29
C SER A 14 -11.46 -6.13 -20.70
N ILE A 15 -12.49 -5.64 -20.03
CA ILE A 15 -13.53 -6.48 -19.43
C ILE A 15 -14.35 -7.18 -20.51
N HIS A 16 -14.84 -6.47 -21.51
CA HIS A 16 -15.72 -7.07 -22.52
C HIS A 16 -14.97 -7.96 -23.52
N ARG A 17 -13.80 -7.52 -23.98
CA ARG A 17 -13.11 -8.24 -25.06
C ARG A 17 -12.24 -9.40 -24.57
N VAL A 18 -11.70 -9.30 -23.36
CA VAL A 18 -10.75 -10.28 -22.83
C VAL A 18 -11.32 -11.03 -21.64
N LEU A 19 -11.60 -10.33 -20.55
CA LEU A 19 -11.99 -10.99 -19.29
C LEU A 19 -13.33 -11.71 -19.42
N TYR A 20 -14.33 -11.07 -20.03
CA TYR A 20 -15.64 -11.72 -20.22
C TYR A 20 -15.57 -12.90 -21.18
N ALA A 21 -14.78 -12.79 -22.26
CA ALA A 21 -14.61 -13.87 -23.21
C ALA A 21 -13.90 -15.10 -22.57
N LEU A 22 -12.97 -14.87 -21.63
CA LEU A 22 -12.23 -15.92 -20.94
C LEU A 22 -12.97 -16.50 -19.74
N SER A 23 -13.77 -15.71 -19.03
CA SER A 23 -14.38 -16.11 -17.74
C SER A 23 -15.90 -16.28 -17.80
N SER A 24 -16.55 -15.84 -18.88
CA SER A 24 -18.02 -15.77 -19.00
C SER A 24 -18.71 -14.97 -17.88
N GLY A 25 -17.94 -14.10 -17.20
CA GLY A 25 -18.41 -13.26 -16.11
C GLY A 25 -17.81 -13.62 -14.75
N THR A 26 -18.31 -12.97 -13.72
CA THR A 26 -17.84 -13.13 -12.34
C THR A 26 -18.38 -14.43 -11.72
N SER A 27 -17.53 -15.11 -10.94
CA SER A 27 -17.93 -16.33 -10.21
C SER A 27 -19.19 -16.10 -9.35
N HIS A 28 -20.22 -16.92 -9.53
CA HIS A 28 -21.45 -16.83 -8.75
C HIS A 28 -21.20 -17.06 -7.24
N SER A 29 -20.32 -17.99 -6.89
CA SER A 29 -19.97 -18.22 -5.48
C SER A 29 -19.36 -17.00 -4.82
N ALA A 30 -18.48 -16.26 -5.52
CA ALA A 30 -17.94 -15.01 -5.02
C ALA A 30 -19.02 -13.92 -4.86
N GLN A 31 -19.96 -13.81 -5.79
CA GLN A 31 -21.08 -12.87 -5.70
C GLN A 31 -21.97 -13.16 -4.50
N PHE A 32 -22.34 -14.43 -4.28
CA PHE A 32 -23.14 -14.82 -3.12
C PHE A 32 -22.40 -14.59 -1.80
N ALA A 33 -21.09 -14.88 -1.74
CA ALA A 33 -20.28 -14.62 -0.56
C ALA A 33 -20.24 -13.11 -0.23
N LEU A 34 -19.99 -12.26 -1.22
CA LEU A 34 -20.01 -10.81 -1.05
C LEU A 34 -21.38 -10.28 -0.64
N ALA A 35 -22.45 -10.77 -1.27
CA ALA A 35 -23.81 -10.39 -0.90
C ALA A 35 -24.13 -10.73 0.55
N ALA A 36 -23.72 -11.92 1.01
CA ALA A 36 -23.88 -12.33 2.39
C ALA A 36 -23.08 -11.46 3.36
N MET A 37 -21.84 -11.11 3.00
CA MET A 37 -21.00 -10.21 3.80
C MET A 37 -21.59 -8.80 3.88
N PHE A 38 -22.06 -8.24 2.77
CA PHE A 38 -22.70 -6.93 2.75
C PHE A 38 -23.99 -6.90 3.56
N LYS A 39 -24.80 -7.97 3.45
CA LYS A 39 -26.00 -8.11 4.28
C LYS A 39 -25.63 -8.16 5.77
N ALA A 40 -24.67 -8.98 6.16
CA ALA A 40 -24.23 -9.10 7.54
C ALA A 40 -23.68 -7.76 8.10
N ALA A 41 -22.97 -6.99 7.26
CA ALA A 41 -22.50 -5.65 7.62
C ALA A 41 -23.67 -4.67 7.78
N ALA A 42 -24.68 -4.70 6.89
CA ALA A 42 -25.86 -3.86 6.98
C ALA A 42 -26.74 -4.22 8.21
N ASP A 43 -26.81 -5.50 8.54
CA ASP A 43 -27.53 -6.00 9.73
C ASP A 43 -26.75 -5.78 11.05
N GLY A 44 -25.51 -5.27 11.00
CA GLY A 44 -24.64 -5.03 12.15
C GLY A 44 -24.05 -6.31 12.78
N THR A 45 -24.15 -7.44 12.11
CA THR A 45 -23.60 -8.73 12.60
C THR A 45 -22.17 -8.99 12.15
N PHE A 46 -21.65 -8.18 11.23
CA PHE A 46 -20.27 -8.22 10.75
C PHE A 46 -19.66 -6.82 10.76
N ASP A 47 -18.72 -6.59 11.67
CA ASP A 47 -17.99 -5.31 11.79
C ASP A 47 -16.63 -5.39 11.07
N PHE A 48 -16.62 -5.11 9.77
CA PHE A 48 -15.39 -5.04 9.00
C PHE A 48 -14.62 -3.72 9.26
N VAL A 49 -15.30 -2.67 9.72
CA VAL A 49 -14.70 -1.36 9.99
C VAL A 49 -13.65 -1.44 11.09
N SER A 50 -13.93 -2.17 12.17
CA SER A 50 -12.96 -2.41 13.24
C SER A 50 -11.72 -3.16 12.75
N GLN A 51 -11.87 -4.10 11.81
CA GLN A 51 -10.73 -4.79 11.20
C GLN A 51 -9.90 -3.86 10.32
N VAL A 52 -10.54 -2.98 9.55
CA VAL A 52 -9.84 -1.99 8.72
C VAL A 52 -9.11 -0.95 9.56
N LYS A 53 -9.68 -0.52 10.70
CA LYS A 53 -9.02 0.39 11.65
C LYS A 53 -7.68 -0.14 12.16
N GLU A 54 -7.53 -1.45 12.29
CA GLU A 54 -6.25 -2.06 12.70
C GLU A 54 -5.14 -1.80 11.68
N TYR A 55 -5.46 -1.79 10.37
CA TYR A 55 -4.47 -1.40 9.36
C TYR A 55 -4.05 0.07 9.47
N GLY A 56 -5.00 0.97 9.77
CA GLY A 56 -4.69 2.37 10.04
C GLY A 56 -3.74 2.54 11.23
N ARG A 57 -4.01 1.86 12.35
CA ARG A 57 -3.13 1.86 13.53
C ARG A 57 -1.72 1.37 13.21
N ARG A 58 -1.62 0.29 12.44
CA ARG A 58 -0.32 -0.25 12.01
C ARG A 58 0.41 0.69 11.05
N ALA A 59 -0.31 1.26 10.09
CA ALA A 59 0.26 2.23 9.16
C ALA A 59 0.83 3.45 9.88
N GLU A 60 0.08 4.03 10.82
CA GLU A 60 0.52 5.16 11.64
C GLU A 60 1.83 4.84 12.39
N LYS A 61 1.87 3.69 13.06
CA LYS A 61 3.07 3.25 13.80
C LYS A 61 4.27 3.01 12.88
N LEU A 62 4.05 2.33 11.75
CA LEU A 62 5.12 2.06 10.78
C LEU A 62 5.63 3.34 10.12
N LYS A 63 4.72 4.23 9.69
CA LYS A 63 5.09 5.54 9.15
C LYS A 63 5.97 6.31 10.12
N LYS A 64 5.58 6.31 11.42
CA LYS A 64 6.38 6.97 12.44
C LYS A 64 7.79 6.38 12.53
N ILE A 65 7.93 5.05 12.58
CA ILE A 65 9.25 4.38 12.64
C ILE A 65 10.10 4.80 11.44
N PHE A 66 9.55 4.80 10.23
CA PHE A 66 10.29 5.23 9.04
C PHE A 66 10.67 6.72 9.10
N THR A 67 9.75 7.60 9.49
CA THR A 67 10.02 9.04 9.54
C THR A 67 10.98 9.43 10.65
N ASP A 68 11.00 8.72 11.77
CA ASP A 68 11.97 8.92 12.85
C ASP A 68 13.41 8.64 12.39
N HIS A 69 13.61 7.87 11.31
CA HIS A 69 14.91 7.56 10.71
C HIS A 69 15.14 8.24 9.35
N GLY A 70 14.57 9.42 9.15
CA GLY A 70 14.87 10.28 7.99
C GLY A 70 14.15 9.92 6.70
N PHE A 71 13.24 8.95 6.71
CA PHE A 71 12.41 8.65 5.55
C PHE A 71 11.27 9.67 5.40
N THR A 72 10.79 9.82 4.18
CA THR A 72 9.63 10.65 3.84
C THR A 72 8.49 9.78 3.34
N ILE A 73 7.25 10.25 3.52
CA ILE A 73 6.08 9.63 2.92
C ILE A 73 5.86 10.24 1.53
N VAL A 74 5.96 9.44 0.47
CA VAL A 74 5.94 9.95 -0.92
C VAL A 74 4.54 10.40 -1.33
N TYR A 75 3.53 9.62 -0.97
CA TYR A 75 2.11 9.95 -1.19
C TYR A 75 1.42 10.07 0.15
N ASP A 76 1.32 11.28 0.68
CA ASP A 76 0.73 11.55 1.99
C ASP A 76 -0.59 12.34 1.89
N HIS A 77 -0.70 13.21 0.87
CA HIS A 77 -1.87 14.04 0.66
C HIS A 77 -2.36 13.99 -0.78
N ASP A 78 -3.67 14.15 -0.95
CA ASP A 78 -4.33 14.50 -2.20
C ASP A 78 -4.90 15.92 -2.05
N LEU A 79 -4.27 16.89 -2.71
CA LEU A 79 -4.46 18.31 -2.45
C LEU A 79 -4.22 18.63 -0.95
N ASP A 80 -5.23 19.09 -0.25
CA ASP A 80 -5.16 19.48 1.16
C ASP A 80 -5.68 18.38 2.12
N GLN A 81 -5.99 17.19 1.60
CA GLN A 81 -6.53 16.09 2.39
C GLN A 81 -5.50 14.96 2.57
N PRO A 82 -5.32 14.43 3.77
CA PRO A 82 -4.47 13.26 3.95
C PRO A 82 -5.06 12.05 3.22
N ILE A 83 -4.18 11.29 2.57
CA ILE A 83 -4.59 10.06 1.89
C ILE A 83 -4.89 8.99 2.93
N ALA A 84 -6.02 8.31 2.78
CA ALA A 84 -6.36 7.17 3.61
C ALA A 84 -5.41 5.99 3.33
N ASP A 85 -4.86 5.42 4.38
CA ASP A 85 -4.03 4.24 4.30
C ASP A 85 -4.86 2.97 4.14
N GLY A 86 -4.27 1.99 3.47
CA GLY A 86 -4.81 0.65 3.33
C GLY A 86 -3.78 -0.39 3.73
N PHE A 87 -3.57 -1.38 2.87
CA PHE A 87 -2.51 -2.39 3.07
C PHE A 87 -1.09 -1.85 2.85
N TYR A 88 -0.97 -0.69 2.21
CA TYR A 88 0.30 -0.14 1.76
C TYR A 88 0.37 1.35 2.03
N PHE A 89 1.59 1.82 2.28
CA PHE A 89 1.97 3.23 2.22
C PHE A 89 3.28 3.36 1.44
N THR A 90 3.72 4.57 1.18
CA THR A 90 4.87 4.84 0.31
C THR A 90 5.94 5.59 1.05
N ILE A 91 7.19 5.14 0.90
CA ILE A 91 8.36 5.73 1.56
C ILE A 91 9.40 6.14 0.54
N GLY A 92 10.12 7.20 0.83
CA GLY A 92 11.30 7.65 0.12
C GLY A 92 12.43 7.99 1.08
N TYR A 93 13.64 8.10 0.57
CA TYR A 93 14.78 8.57 1.34
C TYR A 93 15.52 9.67 0.56
N PRO A 94 15.90 10.80 1.20
CA PRO A 94 16.56 11.89 0.51
C PRO A 94 17.82 11.44 -0.24
N GLY A 95 17.97 11.91 -1.48
CA GLY A 95 19.14 11.59 -2.30
C GLY A 95 19.15 10.19 -2.95
N MET A 96 18.17 9.33 -2.70
CA MET A 96 18.11 7.99 -3.28
C MET A 96 16.97 7.81 -4.28
N THR A 97 17.24 7.14 -5.38
CA THR A 97 16.20 6.62 -6.27
C THR A 97 15.52 5.40 -5.64
N GLY A 98 14.30 5.06 -6.11
CA GLY A 98 13.59 3.89 -5.61
C GLY A 98 14.38 2.57 -5.78
N GLY A 99 15.16 2.44 -6.86
CA GLY A 99 16.03 1.27 -7.09
C GLY A 99 17.17 1.19 -6.08
N GLN A 100 17.89 2.29 -5.87
CA GLN A 100 18.97 2.37 -4.90
C GLN A 100 18.46 2.11 -3.48
N LEU A 101 17.37 2.74 -3.08
CA LEU A 101 16.78 2.55 -1.77
C LEU A 101 16.34 1.10 -1.53
N MET A 102 15.82 0.44 -2.57
CA MET A 102 15.45 -0.98 -2.48
C MET A 102 16.67 -1.88 -2.26
N GLU A 103 17.74 -1.66 -3.01
CA GLU A 103 18.99 -2.42 -2.88
C GLU A 103 19.61 -2.23 -1.49
N GLU A 104 19.74 -0.98 -1.05
CA GLU A 104 20.35 -0.66 0.25
C GLU A 104 19.56 -1.27 1.42
N LEU A 105 18.23 -1.13 1.43
CA LEU A 105 17.40 -1.66 2.51
C LEU A 105 17.49 -3.19 2.66
N VAL A 106 17.76 -3.91 1.57
CA VAL A 106 17.94 -5.38 1.62
C VAL A 106 19.13 -5.77 2.49
N TYR A 107 20.23 -5.00 2.49
CA TYR A 107 21.37 -5.24 3.37
C TYR A 107 21.03 -5.12 4.86
N TYR A 108 20.02 -4.34 5.19
CA TYR A 108 19.47 -4.20 6.55
C TYR A 108 18.31 -5.16 6.81
N GLY A 109 18.02 -6.08 5.86
CA GLY A 109 16.95 -7.08 5.97
C GLY A 109 15.54 -6.50 5.88
N VAL A 110 15.38 -5.34 5.23
CA VAL A 110 14.08 -4.71 4.91
C VAL A 110 13.81 -4.85 3.43
N SER A 111 12.66 -5.43 3.06
CA SER A 111 12.27 -5.63 1.67
C SER A 111 10.99 -4.84 1.36
N ALA A 112 10.99 -4.12 0.27
CA ALA A 112 9.85 -3.37 -0.24
C ALA A 112 9.88 -3.35 -1.78
N ILE A 113 8.84 -2.83 -2.42
CA ILE A 113 8.70 -2.81 -3.88
C ILE A 113 8.88 -1.39 -4.39
N SER A 114 9.75 -1.20 -5.39
CA SER A 114 9.92 0.12 -6.02
C SER A 114 8.61 0.64 -6.60
N LEU A 115 8.35 1.93 -6.41
CA LEU A 115 7.19 2.62 -6.95
C LEU A 115 7.14 2.58 -8.47
N SER A 116 8.28 2.55 -9.15
CA SER A 116 8.35 2.39 -10.61
C SER A 116 7.71 1.09 -11.08
N THR A 117 7.85 0.00 -10.33
CA THR A 117 7.21 -1.30 -10.62
C THR A 117 5.68 -1.20 -10.54
N THR A 118 5.15 -0.26 -9.77
CA THR A 118 3.70 -0.01 -9.63
C THR A 118 3.16 1.05 -10.58
N GLY A 119 4.00 1.53 -11.52
CA GLY A 119 3.63 2.51 -12.54
C GLY A 119 3.71 3.98 -12.08
N SER A 120 4.31 4.26 -10.92
CA SER A 120 4.54 5.61 -10.44
C SER A 120 5.77 6.25 -11.10
N ASN A 121 5.71 7.56 -11.34
CA ASN A 121 6.85 8.37 -11.75
C ASN A 121 7.63 8.96 -10.56
N GLN A 122 7.12 8.78 -9.33
CA GLN A 122 7.80 9.22 -8.12
C GLN A 122 8.87 8.22 -7.70
N GLN A 123 9.94 8.73 -7.08
CA GLN A 123 10.98 7.90 -6.48
C GLN A 123 10.55 7.42 -5.09
N GLY A 124 10.81 6.16 -4.78
CA GLY A 124 10.48 5.58 -3.49
C GLY A 124 10.04 4.13 -3.59
N LEU A 125 9.54 3.62 -2.47
CA LEU A 125 9.12 2.24 -2.30
C LEU A 125 7.70 2.17 -1.76
N ARG A 126 7.02 1.06 -2.05
CA ARG A 126 5.75 0.68 -1.46
C ARG A 126 5.99 -0.26 -0.29
N ALA A 127 5.69 0.18 0.92
CA ALA A 127 5.77 -0.61 2.13
C ALA A 127 4.41 -1.25 2.47
N CYS A 128 4.44 -2.45 3.06
CA CYS A 128 3.24 -3.22 3.38
C CYS A 128 2.96 -3.20 4.90
N THR A 129 1.79 -2.73 5.29
CA THR A 129 1.37 -2.67 6.70
C THR A 129 0.96 -4.02 7.27
N SER A 130 0.46 -4.93 6.43
CA SER A 130 -0.12 -6.20 6.89
C SER A 130 0.92 -7.26 7.22
N PHE A 131 2.13 -7.17 6.68
CA PHE A 131 3.18 -8.19 6.84
C PHE A 131 3.94 -8.06 8.15
N ILE A 132 4.13 -6.83 8.66
CA ILE A 132 4.90 -6.57 9.87
C ILE A 132 3.98 -6.67 11.09
N LYS A 133 4.32 -7.55 12.01
CA LYS A 133 3.59 -7.76 13.26
C LYS A 133 4.18 -6.92 14.40
N ASP A 134 3.39 -6.69 15.44
CA ASP A 134 3.76 -5.81 16.56
C ASP A 134 5.11 -6.17 17.20
N HIS A 135 5.44 -7.46 17.32
CA HIS A 135 6.71 -7.92 17.88
C HIS A 135 7.93 -7.70 16.97
N GLN A 136 7.73 -7.24 15.75
CA GLN A 136 8.79 -6.96 14.78
C GLN A 136 9.12 -5.47 14.67
N TYR A 137 8.35 -4.60 15.33
CA TYR A 137 8.56 -3.15 15.23
C TYR A 137 9.92 -2.72 15.81
N ASP A 138 10.30 -3.24 16.95
CA ASP A 138 11.58 -2.90 17.58
C ASP A 138 12.77 -3.34 16.70
N LEU A 139 12.65 -4.50 16.05
CA LEU A 139 13.66 -4.98 15.11
C LEU A 139 13.72 -4.11 13.84
N LEU A 140 12.57 -3.65 13.35
CA LEU A 140 12.52 -2.73 12.22
C LEU A 140 13.18 -1.39 12.59
N ASP A 141 12.83 -0.84 13.73
CA ASP A 141 13.40 0.40 14.25
C ASP A 141 14.92 0.35 14.35
N GLU A 142 15.48 -0.73 14.95
CA GLU A 142 16.91 -0.94 15.03
C GLU A 142 17.59 -1.01 13.64
N ARG A 143 16.97 -1.69 12.69
CA ARG A 143 17.50 -1.80 11.32
C ARG A 143 17.51 -0.48 10.59
N LEU A 144 16.44 0.32 10.74
CA LEU A 144 16.37 1.64 10.13
C LEU A 144 17.32 2.65 10.80
N ARG A 145 17.53 2.54 12.10
CA ARG A 145 18.56 3.31 12.80
C ARG A 145 19.96 3.02 12.24
N LEU A 146 20.30 1.76 12.05
CA LEU A 146 21.58 1.38 11.43
C LEU A 146 21.70 1.85 9.98
N PHE A 147 20.59 1.82 9.23
CA PHE A 147 20.53 2.37 7.89
C PHE A 147 20.81 3.86 7.90
N GLU A 148 20.12 4.62 8.75
CA GLU A 148 20.29 6.07 8.89
C GLU A 148 21.74 6.43 9.26
N GLU A 149 22.34 5.77 10.27
CA GLU A 149 23.72 6.03 10.69
C GLU A 149 24.75 5.84 9.57
N ASN A 150 24.50 4.93 8.64
CA ASN A 150 25.40 4.67 7.52
C ASN A 150 25.12 5.56 6.28
N HIS A 151 24.01 6.31 6.28
CA HIS A 151 23.59 7.14 5.14
C HIS A 151 23.38 8.62 5.52
N GLN A 152 23.63 9.00 6.77
CA GLN A 152 23.74 10.42 7.14
C GLN A 152 24.99 10.99 6.51
N ALA A 153 24.81 11.94 5.56
CA ALA A 153 25.88 12.70 4.93
C ALA A 153 26.35 13.87 5.82
#